data_ea35f52b08db01b5687e1c99f839e9e0
#
_entry.id   ea35f52b08db01b5687e1c99f839e9e0
#
_cell.length_a   1.000
_cell.length_b   1.000
_cell.length_c   1.000
_cell.angle_alpha   90.00
_cell.angle_beta   90.00
_cell.angle_gamma   90.00
#
_symmetry.space_group_name_H-M   'P 1'
#
loop_
_entity.id
_entity.type
_entity.pdbx_description
1 polymer ?
#
loop_
_entity_poly.entity_id
_entity_poly.type
_entity_poly.pdbx_seq_one_letter_code
_entity_poly.pdbx_strand_id
1 'polypeptide(L)'
;MSSTKQDTIKSNNSYSIVNQFEETIAKYAGSKYGVAVDSCCNALYLCCKYRKVRYILIPKFTYPGVACAIINAGGEVGFNEYKWKGIYHLSPSSIYDGALRFRKRMYRKGTYHCLSFHIKKHLPIGRGGMILTDDEKAYDWFKKARFDGRSEVPLSQDNIQIV
;
A
#
# COMPACT_ATOMS: atom_id res chain seq x y z
N MET A 1 21.19 33.78 -28.54
CA MET A 1 21.39 33.66 -27.07
C MET A 1 20.08 33.17 -26.48
N SER A 2 19.94 31.89 -26.31
CA SER A 2 18.73 31.22 -25.80
C SER A 2 18.94 30.97 -24.30
N SER A 3 18.15 31.67 -23.48
CA SER A 3 18.14 31.50 -22.04
C SER A 3 17.30 30.27 -21.69
N THR A 4 17.95 29.18 -21.33
CA THR A 4 17.34 28.00 -20.75
C THR A 4 16.81 28.37 -19.36
N LYS A 5 15.48 28.48 -19.22
CA LYS A 5 14.82 28.53 -17.91
C LYS A 5 15.04 27.19 -17.20
N GLN A 6 15.93 27.18 -16.24
CA GLN A 6 15.97 26.13 -15.22
C GLN A 6 14.71 26.30 -14.36
N ASP A 7 13.77 25.40 -14.53
CA ASP A 7 12.65 25.24 -13.60
C ASP A 7 13.20 24.83 -12.23
N THR A 8 13.31 25.82 -11.36
CA THR A 8 13.72 25.65 -9.96
C THR A 8 12.64 24.82 -9.26
N ILE A 9 12.95 23.58 -8.96
CA ILE A 9 12.12 22.73 -8.09
C ILE A 9 12.09 23.39 -6.71
N LYS A 10 11.09 24.24 -6.51
CA LYS A 10 10.75 24.78 -5.19
C LYS A 10 9.88 23.79 -4.45
N SER A 11 10.48 22.87 -3.69
CA SER A 11 9.93 22.44 -2.40
C SER A 11 11.01 21.71 -1.61
N ASN A 12 11.40 22.26 -0.48
CA ASN A 12 12.29 21.65 0.51
C ASN A 12 11.64 20.48 1.26
N ASN A 13 10.65 19.79 0.69
CA ASN A 13 10.03 18.62 1.27
C ASN A 13 10.68 17.37 0.69
N SER A 14 11.50 16.69 1.49
CA SER A 14 12.17 15.44 1.13
C SER A 14 11.20 14.32 0.70
N TYR A 15 9.93 14.42 1.06
CA TYR A 15 8.87 13.46 0.72
C TYR A 15 8.11 13.78 -0.57
N SER A 16 8.42 14.90 -1.23
CA SER A 16 7.64 15.38 -2.40
C SER A 16 7.57 14.35 -3.53
N ILE A 17 8.67 13.64 -3.81
CA ILE A 17 8.71 12.61 -4.87
C ILE A 17 7.83 11.41 -4.49
N VAL A 18 7.86 10.99 -3.22
CA VAL A 18 7.02 9.89 -2.74
C VAL A 18 5.55 10.28 -2.84
N ASN A 19 5.19 11.50 -2.43
CA ASN A 19 3.82 11.99 -2.50
C ASN A 19 3.33 12.08 -3.95
N GLN A 20 4.14 12.58 -4.89
CA GLN A 20 3.81 12.58 -6.33
C GLN A 20 3.61 11.18 -6.89
N PHE A 21 4.43 10.22 -6.47
CA PHE A 21 4.28 8.82 -6.86
C PHE A 21 2.96 8.23 -6.35
N GLU A 22 2.63 8.47 -5.07
CA GLU A 22 1.38 8.03 -4.44
C GLU A 22 0.15 8.58 -5.17
N GLU A 23 0.12 9.88 -5.43
CA GLU A 23 -0.95 10.55 -6.15
C GLU A 23 -1.10 10.01 -7.58
N THR A 24 0.01 9.83 -8.29
CA THR A 24 0.02 9.32 -9.67
C THR A 24 -0.56 7.91 -9.75
N ILE A 25 -0.12 7.01 -8.85
CA ILE A 25 -0.59 5.62 -8.81
C ILE A 25 -2.06 5.56 -8.37
N ALA A 26 -2.45 6.31 -7.34
CA ALA A 26 -3.83 6.38 -6.88
C ALA A 26 -4.76 6.86 -7.99
N LYS A 27 -4.43 7.96 -8.66
CA LYS A 27 -5.18 8.51 -9.80
C LYS A 27 -5.31 7.51 -10.94
N TYR A 28 -4.24 6.83 -11.31
CA TYR A 28 -4.26 5.81 -12.37
C TYR A 28 -5.15 4.63 -12.00
N ALA A 29 -5.02 4.12 -10.79
CA ALA A 29 -5.80 3.00 -10.30
C ALA A 29 -7.26 3.35 -9.97
N GLY A 30 -7.58 4.63 -9.77
CA GLY A 30 -8.93 5.14 -9.48
C GLY A 30 -9.29 5.13 -8.00
N SER A 31 -8.32 5.13 -7.10
CA SER A 31 -8.51 5.34 -5.66
C SER A 31 -8.37 6.83 -5.29
N LYS A 32 -8.92 7.21 -4.13
CA LYS A 32 -8.73 8.56 -3.58
C LYS A 32 -7.30 8.76 -3.07
N TYR A 33 -6.75 7.73 -2.42
CA TYR A 33 -5.44 7.77 -1.78
C TYR A 33 -4.57 6.58 -2.19
N GLY A 34 -3.25 6.81 -2.18
CA GLY A 34 -2.22 5.79 -2.24
C GLY A 34 -1.20 6.02 -1.12
N VAL A 35 -0.73 4.95 -0.49
CA VAL A 35 0.33 5.01 0.52
C VAL A 35 1.44 4.05 0.11
N ALA A 36 2.59 4.60 -0.27
CA ALA A 36 3.77 3.81 -0.63
C ALA A 36 4.38 3.15 0.62
N VAL A 37 4.78 1.90 0.47
CA VAL A 37 5.45 1.08 1.48
C VAL A 37 6.59 0.29 0.85
N ASP A 38 7.41 -0.36 1.65
CA ASP A 38 8.60 -1.10 1.18
C ASP A 38 8.27 -2.37 0.39
N SER A 39 7.07 -2.95 0.60
CA SER A 39 6.65 -4.18 -0.08
C SER A 39 5.14 -4.39 -0.04
N CYS A 40 4.61 -5.24 -0.93
CA CYS A 40 3.21 -5.67 -0.86
C CYS A 40 2.90 -6.46 0.42
N CYS A 41 3.86 -7.24 0.94
CA CYS A 41 3.68 -7.96 2.21
C CYS A 41 3.51 -6.98 3.37
N ASN A 42 4.28 -5.89 3.40
CA ASN A 42 4.09 -4.83 4.40
C ASN A 42 2.75 -4.10 4.20
N ALA A 43 2.34 -3.84 2.97
CA ALA A 43 1.01 -3.31 2.68
C ALA A 43 -0.11 -4.19 3.27
N LEU A 44 -0.02 -5.51 3.05
CA LEU A 44 -0.96 -6.49 3.59
C LEU A 44 -0.94 -6.52 5.13
N TYR A 45 0.27 -6.53 5.72
CA TYR A 45 0.45 -6.47 7.16
C TYR A 45 -0.23 -5.25 7.77
N LEU A 46 0.04 -4.05 7.25
CA LEU A 46 -0.55 -2.80 7.75
C LEU A 46 -2.07 -2.79 7.60
N CYS A 47 -2.60 -3.27 6.46
CA CYS A 47 -4.05 -3.40 6.28
C CYS A 47 -4.66 -4.37 7.29
N CYS A 48 -4.03 -5.52 7.54
CA CYS A 48 -4.49 -6.49 8.53
C CYS A 48 -4.44 -5.91 9.96
N LYS A 49 -3.39 -5.16 10.31
CA LYS A 49 -3.28 -4.46 11.60
C LYS A 49 -4.37 -3.42 11.77
N TYR A 50 -4.56 -2.54 10.78
CA TYR A 50 -5.60 -1.51 10.82
C TYR A 50 -7.00 -2.09 10.97
N ARG A 51 -7.29 -3.16 10.21
CA ARG A 51 -8.58 -3.86 10.24
C ARG A 51 -8.75 -4.81 11.43
N LYS A 52 -7.70 -4.99 12.25
CA LYS A 52 -7.70 -5.90 13.41
C LYS A 52 -8.24 -7.27 13.04
N VAL A 53 -7.72 -7.81 11.93
CA VAL A 53 -8.19 -9.10 11.41
C VAL A 53 -7.94 -10.22 12.42
N ARG A 54 -8.92 -11.14 12.55
CA ARG A 54 -8.82 -12.29 13.45
C ARG A 54 -8.60 -13.58 12.68
N TYR A 55 -9.34 -13.79 11.62
CA TYR A 55 -9.26 -14.97 10.78
C TYR A 55 -9.44 -14.60 9.32
N ILE A 56 -8.56 -15.09 8.47
CA ILE A 56 -8.53 -14.79 7.03
C ILE A 56 -8.38 -16.08 6.23
N LEU A 57 -9.24 -16.26 5.23
CA LEU A 57 -9.10 -17.28 4.20
C LEU A 57 -8.37 -16.72 3.00
N ILE A 58 -7.31 -17.39 2.58
CA ILE A 58 -6.53 -17.10 1.38
C ILE A 58 -6.46 -18.31 0.45
N PRO A 59 -6.18 -18.11 -0.85
CA PRO A 59 -5.93 -19.24 -1.76
C PRO A 59 -4.74 -20.07 -1.29
N LYS A 60 -4.85 -21.40 -1.35
CA LYS A 60 -3.76 -22.33 -1.01
C LYS A 60 -2.50 -22.09 -1.85
N PHE A 61 -2.69 -21.74 -3.13
CA PHE A 61 -1.60 -21.42 -4.03
C PHE A 61 -1.40 -19.90 -4.14
N THR A 62 -0.74 -19.32 -3.14
CA THR A 62 -0.33 -17.91 -3.12
C THR A 62 1.10 -17.77 -2.59
N TYR A 63 1.61 -16.53 -2.58
CA TYR A 63 2.95 -16.26 -2.05
C TYR A 63 2.96 -16.43 -0.52
N PRO A 64 3.92 -17.19 0.06
CA PRO A 64 3.94 -17.47 1.52
C PRO A 64 3.94 -16.22 2.39
N GLY A 65 4.56 -15.12 1.92
CA GLY A 65 4.58 -13.85 2.64
C GLY A 65 3.20 -13.26 2.92
N VAL A 66 2.15 -13.70 2.22
CA VAL A 66 0.77 -13.26 2.51
C VAL A 66 0.29 -13.87 3.84
N ALA A 67 0.49 -15.17 4.03
CA ALA A 67 0.20 -15.85 5.29
C ALA A 67 1.01 -15.24 6.45
N CYS A 68 2.32 -15.02 6.23
CA CYS A 68 3.18 -14.37 7.22
C CYS A 68 2.68 -12.97 7.61
N ALA A 69 2.24 -12.16 6.65
CA ALA A 69 1.72 -10.82 6.91
C ALA A 69 0.47 -10.84 7.80
N ILE A 70 -0.44 -11.78 7.57
CA ILE A 70 -1.66 -11.95 8.37
C ILE A 70 -1.31 -12.40 9.80
N ILE A 71 -0.44 -13.42 9.94
CA ILE A 71 -0.01 -13.95 11.24
C ILE A 71 0.73 -12.88 12.05
N ASN A 72 1.65 -12.14 11.43
CA ASN A 72 2.39 -11.06 12.09
C ASN A 72 1.46 -9.91 12.52
N ALA A 73 0.33 -9.72 11.84
CA ALA A 73 -0.69 -8.77 12.24
C ALA A 73 -1.56 -9.27 13.43
N GLY A 74 -1.37 -10.50 13.88
CA GLY A 74 -2.13 -11.13 14.96
C GLY A 74 -3.37 -11.90 14.50
N GLY A 75 -3.49 -12.18 13.19
CA GLY A 75 -4.59 -12.95 12.61
C GLY A 75 -4.22 -14.43 12.44
N GLU A 76 -5.25 -15.24 12.27
CA GLU A 76 -5.15 -16.66 11.90
C GLU A 76 -5.43 -16.82 10.40
N VAL A 77 -4.78 -17.82 9.78
CA VAL A 77 -4.87 -18.10 8.35
C VAL A 77 -5.54 -19.43 8.09
N GLY A 78 -6.60 -19.41 7.30
CA GLY A 78 -7.15 -20.59 6.64
C GLY A 78 -6.84 -20.60 5.15
N PHE A 79 -6.84 -21.78 4.56
CA PHE A 79 -6.59 -21.96 3.13
C PHE A 79 -7.80 -22.54 2.43
N ASN A 80 -8.02 -22.10 1.17
CA ASN A 80 -9.06 -22.65 0.30
C ASN A 80 -8.49 -22.99 -1.08
N GLU A 81 -9.22 -23.77 -1.86
CA GLU A 81 -8.85 -24.21 -3.21
C GLU A 81 -9.24 -23.17 -4.30
N TYR A 82 -9.53 -21.92 -3.91
CA TYR A 82 -9.93 -20.87 -4.84
C TYR A 82 -8.84 -20.60 -5.87
N LYS A 83 -9.19 -20.77 -7.14
CA LYS A 83 -8.31 -20.42 -8.28
C LYS A 83 -8.46 -18.94 -8.58
N TRP A 84 -7.36 -18.20 -8.57
CA TRP A 84 -7.35 -16.75 -8.78
C TRP A 84 -6.42 -16.33 -9.92
N LYS A 85 -6.65 -15.13 -10.45
CA LYS A 85 -5.80 -14.53 -11.48
C LYS A 85 -5.64 -13.04 -11.23
N GLY A 86 -4.42 -12.62 -10.98
CA GLY A 86 -4.01 -11.22 -10.86
C GLY A 86 -4.34 -10.55 -9.53
N ILE A 87 -5.53 -10.75 -9.00
CA ILE A 87 -5.99 -10.18 -7.72
C ILE A 87 -6.92 -11.16 -7.02
N TYR A 88 -6.86 -11.21 -5.70
CA TYR A 88 -7.82 -11.96 -4.90
C TYR A 88 -8.14 -11.25 -3.58
N HIS A 89 -9.24 -11.64 -2.98
CA HIS A 89 -9.78 -11.11 -1.75
C HIS A 89 -9.29 -11.91 -0.55
N LEU A 90 -8.82 -11.24 0.48
CA LEU A 90 -8.54 -11.83 1.79
C LEU A 90 -9.86 -11.93 2.56
N SER A 91 -10.54 -13.06 2.43
CA SER A 91 -11.91 -13.22 2.95
C SER A 91 -11.92 -13.49 4.47
N PRO A 92 -12.88 -12.88 5.23
CA PRO A 92 -14.00 -12.02 4.80
C PRO A 92 -13.69 -10.50 4.87
N SER A 93 -12.45 -10.09 4.94
CA SER A 93 -12.07 -8.68 5.11
C SER A 93 -12.35 -7.82 3.87
N SER A 94 -12.05 -6.52 3.93
CA SER A 94 -12.07 -5.61 2.77
C SER A 94 -10.70 -5.47 2.07
N ILE A 95 -9.77 -6.40 2.31
CA ILE A 95 -8.40 -6.36 1.83
C ILE A 95 -8.24 -7.22 0.56
N TYR A 96 -7.53 -6.69 -0.43
CA TYR A 96 -7.23 -7.38 -1.69
C TYR A 96 -5.73 -7.44 -1.93
N ASP A 97 -5.21 -8.63 -2.20
CA ASP A 97 -3.87 -8.80 -2.75
C ASP A 97 -3.91 -8.59 -4.27
N GLY A 98 -3.38 -7.47 -4.71
CA GLY A 98 -3.24 -7.06 -6.09
C GLY A 98 -1.80 -7.15 -6.62
N ALA A 99 -0.91 -7.94 -5.98
CA ALA A 99 0.50 -8.01 -6.34
C ALA A 99 0.76 -8.43 -7.80
N LEU A 100 -0.19 -9.08 -8.46
CA LEU A 100 -0.12 -9.48 -9.87
C LEU A 100 -1.14 -8.73 -10.75
N ARG A 101 -1.61 -7.56 -10.31
CA ARG A 101 -2.55 -6.75 -11.10
C ARG A 101 -2.30 -5.26 -10.89
N PHE A 102 -1.95 -4.55 -11.98
CA PHE A 102 -1.92 -3.10 -12.00
C PHE A 102 -2.53 -2.60 -13.30
N ARG A 103 -3.70 -1.96 -13.21
CA ARG A 103 -4.50 -1.50 -14.36
C ARG A 103 -5.21 -0.20 -14.04
N LYS A 104 -5.50 0.58 -15.08
CA LYS A 104 -6.30 1.80 -14.97
C LYS A 104 -7.69 1.49 -14.38
N ARG A 105 -8.11 2.30 -13.40
CA ARG A 105 -9.41 2.20 -12.72
C ARG A 105 -9.72 0.82 -12.13
N MET A 106 -8.71 0.15 -11.59
CA MET A 106 -8.86 -1.18 -10.99
C MET A 106 -9.39 -1.16 -9.55
N TYR A 107 -9.28 -0.03 -8.89
CA TYR A 107 -9.67 0.12 -7.47
C TYR A 107 -11.17 -0.13 -7.28
N ARG A 108 -11.52 -0.79 -6.19
CA ARG A 108 -12.90 -1.00 -5.74
C ARG A 108 -13.16 -0.15 -4.52
N LYS A 109 -14.20 0.70 -4.59
CA LYS A 109 -14.56 1.60 -3.50
C LYS A 109 -14.84 0.82 -2.19
N GLY A 110 -14.40 1.39 -1.06
CA GLY A 110 -14.59 0.81 0.28
C GLY A 110 -13.64 -0.34 0.60
N THR A 111 -12.53 -0.49 -0.16
CA THR A 111 -11.58 -1.59 0.05
C THR A 111 -10.16 -1.09 0.20
N TYR A 112 -9.24 -2.01 0.53
CA TYR A 112 -7.79 -1.79 0.60
C TYR A 112 -7.12 -2.69 -0.43
N HIS A 113 -6.54 -2.10 -1.49
CA HIS A 113 -5.80 -2.87 -2.48
C HIS A 113 -4.30 -2.75 -2.23
N CYS A 114 -3.63 -3.90 -2.05
CA CYS A 114 -2.20 -3.97 -1.84
C CYS A 114 -1.50 -4.30 -3.16
N LEU A 115 -0.61 -3.41 -3.62
CA LEU A 115 0.15 -3.53 -4.86
C LEU A 115 1.61 -3.90 -4.57
N SER A 116 2.26 -4.52 -5.55
CA SER A 116 3.69 -4.81 -5.54
C SER A 116 4.40 -4.14 -6.71
N PHE A 117 5.54 -3.52 -6.42
CA PHE A 117 6.45 -2.93 -7.41
C PHE A 117 7.78 -3.68 -7.50
N HIS A 118 7.79 -4.93 -7.03
CA HIS A 118 8.95 -5.81 -7.20
C HIS A 118 9.32 -5.95 -8.67
N ILE A 119 10.61 -6.17 -8.99
CA ILE A 119 11.15 -6.24 -10.35
C ILE A 119 10.40 -7.20 -11.31
N LYS A 120 9.70 -8.20 -10.78
CA LYS A 120 8.90 -9.17 -11.57
C LYS A 120 7.42 -8.78 -11.71
N LYS A 121 7.02 -7.55 -11.36
CA LYS A 121 5.61 -7.11 -11.39
C LYS A 121 5.31 -6.20 -12.58
N HIS A 122 4.04 -5.81 -12.75
CA HIS A 122 3.60 -4.99 -13.88
C HIS A 122 4.26 -3.60 -13.94
N LEU A 123 4.54 -3.00 -12.78
CA LEU A 123 5.33 -1.78 -12.66
C LEU A 123 6.60 -2.10 -11.86
N PRO A 124 7.69 -2.52 -12.54
CA PRO A 124 8.90 -2.97 -11.86
C PRO A 124 9.81 -1.77 -11.55
N ILE A 125 9.82 -1.32 -10.31
CA ILE A 125 10.75 -0.27 -9.84
C ILE A 125 11.86 -0.84 -8.94
N GLY A 126 11.98 -2.19 -8.89
CA GLY A 126 12.98 -2.88 -8.06
C GLY A 126 12.35 -3.48 -6.81
N ARG A 127 11.99 -2.67 -5.84
CA ARG A 127 11.30 -3.05 -4.60
C ARG A 127 10.29 -1.98 -4.24
N GLY A 128 9.19 -2.37 -3.59
CA GLY A 128 8.16 -1.46 -3.13
C GLY A 128 6.78 -2.09 -3.15
N GLY A 129 5.86 -1.42 -2.50
CA GLY A 129 4.42 -1.72 -2.51
C GLY A 129 3.60 -0.46 -2.35
N MET A 130 2.29 -0.60 -2.42
CA MET A 130 1.36 0.50 -2.17
C MET A 130 0.03 -0.01 -1.64
N ILE A 131 -0.55 0.73 -0.72
CA ILE A 131 -1.93 0.55 -0.29
C ILE A 131 -2.78 1.59 -1.03
N LEU A 132 -3.81 1.14 -1.74
CA LEU A 132 -4.83 2.01 -2.33
C LEU A 132 -6.07 1.99 -1.46
N THR A 133 -6.64 3.16 -1.16
CA THR A 133 -7.84 3.29 -0.34
C THR A 133 -8.61 4.58 -0.69
N ASP A 134 -9.89 4.66 -0.30
CA ASP A 134 -10.72 5.86 -0.26
C ASP A 134 -11.10 6.26 1.18
N ASP A 135 -10.67 5.48 2.17
CA ASP A 135 -10.85 5.74 3.59
C ASP A 135 -9.78 6.71 4.10
N GLU A 136 -10.19 7.93 4.43
CA GLU A 136 -9.29 9.00 4.89
C GLU A 136 -8.64 8.68 6.23
N LYS A 137 -9.40 8.10 7.18
CA LYS A 137 -8.85 7.71 8.49
C LYS A 137 -7.79 6.63 8.36
N ALA A 138 -8.03 5.67 7.46
CA ALA A 138 -7.05 4.63 7.15
C ALA A 138 -5.81 5.22 6.48
N TYR A 139 -5.99 6.16 5.54
CA TYR A 139 -4.88 6.86 4.87
C TYR A 139 -3.97 7.55 5.90
N ASP A 140 -4.53 8.34 6.81
CA ASP A 140 -3.77 9.04 7.84
C ASP A 140 -3.03 8.08 8.76
N TRP A 141 -3.69 6.97 9.12
CA TRP A 141 -3.07 5.93 9.93
C TRP A 141 -1.92 5.24 9.19
N PHE A 142 -2.11 4.85 7.91
CA PHE A 142 -1.07 4.21 7.12
C PHE A 142 0.14 5.12 6.87
N LYS A 143 -0.09 6.42 6.65
CA LYS A 143 1.00 7.41 6.48
C LYS A 143 1.92 7.45 7.71
N LYS A 144 1.37 7.36 8.91
CA LYS A 144 2.13 7.27 10.16
C LYS A 144 2.73 5.87 10.36
N ALA A 145 1.93 4.82 10.21
CA ALA A 145 2.34 3.45 10.47
C ALA A 145 3.52 2.98 9.60
N ARG A 146 3.57 3.44 8.34
CA ARG A 146 4.71 3.14 7.45
C ARG A 146 6.02 3.78 7.87
N PHE A 147 5.97 4.76 8.76
CA PHE A 147 7.10 5.58 9.21
C PHE A 147 7.21 5.59 10.74
N ASP A 148 7.04 4.43 11.36
CA ASP A 148 7.24 4.20 12.79
C ASP A 148 6.40 5.12 13.70
N GLY A 149 5.19 5.48 13.24
CA GLY A 149 4.28 6.39 13.94
C GLY A 149 4.58 7.87 13.76
N ARG A 150 5.53 8.21 12.89
CA ARG A 150 5.96 9.57 12.58
C ARG A 150 5.15 10.20 11.45
N SER A 151 5.13 11.52 11.42
CA SER A 151 4.63 12.33 10.32
C SER A 151 5.77 12.77 9.37
N GLU A 152 5.42 13.33 8.22
CA GLU A 152 6.41 13.82 7.23
C GLU A 152 6.81 15.28 7.54
N VAL A 153 7.20 15.55 8.78
CA VAL A 153 7.64 16.85 9.29
C VAL A 153 8.97 16.71 10.03
N PRO A 154 9.71 17.82 10.28
CA PRO A 154 10.91 17.78 11.11
C PRO A 154 10.62 17.17 12.49
N LEU A 155 11.56 16.40 13.03
CA LEU A 155 11.39 15.69 14.33
C LEU A 155 10.94 16.59 15.46
N SER A 156 11.42 17.85 15.49
CA SER A 156 11.03 18.86 16.50
C SER A 156 9.56 19.30 16.43
N GLN A 157 8.87 19.00 15.32
CA GLN A 157 7.46 19.35 15.07
C GLN A 157 6.57 18.11 15.00
N ASP A 158 7.15 16.92 15.20
CA ASP A 158 6.44 15.67 15.02
C ASP A 158 5.71 15.24 16.29
N ASN A 159 4.48 14.80 16.14
CA ASN A 159 3.70 14.16 17.19
C ASN A 159 3.71 12.64 16.93
N ILE A 160 4.75 11.97 17.44
CA ILE A 160 4.96 10.53 17.25
C ILE A 160 3.84 9.76 17.96
N GLN A 161 3.20 8.85 17.24
CA GLN A 161 2.16 7.96 17.75
C GLN A 161 2.61 6.52 17.63
N ILE A 162 2.54 5.75 18.71
CA ILE A 162 2.73 4.29 18.62
C ILE A 162 1.51 3.69 17.91
N VAL A 163 1.73 2.99 16.81
CA VAL A 163 0.71 2.43 15.90
C VAL A 163 0.79 0.91 15.82
#